data_5b5ced2c8b259d1dd88d698047a5a90c
#
_entry.id   5b5ced2c8b259d1dd88d698047a5a90c
#
_cell.length_a   1.000
_cell.length_b   1.000
_cell.length_c   1.000
_cell.angle_alpha   90.00
_cell.angle_beta   90.00
_cell.angle_gamma   90.00
#
_symmetry.space_group_name_H-M   'P 1'
#
loop_
_entity.id
_entity.type
_entity.pdbx_description
1 polymer ?
#
loop_
_entity_poly.entity_id
_entity_poly.type
_entity_poly.pdbx_seq_one_letter_code
_entity_poly.pdbx_strand_id
1 'polypeptide(L)'
;CEGLVGSEMCIRGSIKTLVLMNRILKYDLISLLAYTCLVIFGIANVYSSSYTESFTSIFDNSTLVGKQLIFLGISVSSLILILFTNYKFFDNIASSFYFLSLILLVSLFFLGVERGGAKSWFILGPISFQPSEFAKLCTALFLAKFLSIIQTDLNKIRDIIIVIAIILVPIIFCLLYTSDAADELRS
;
A
#
# COMPACT_ATOMS: atom_id res chain seq x y z
N CYS A 1 -32.93 26.04 -5.38
CA CYS A 1 -31.70 26.18 -6.18
C CYS A 1 -32.03 26.88 -7.48
N GLU A 2 -32.02 28.18 -7.49
CA GLU A 2 -32.17 29.00 -8.70
C GLU A 2 -30.80 29.42 -9.18
N GLY A 3 -30.41 28.89 -10.31
CA GLY A 3 -29.21 29.26 -11.06
C GLY A 3 -28.64 28.09 -11.83
N LEU A 4 -28.51 28.23 -13.15
CA LEU A 4 -27.96 27.23 -14.09
C LEU A 4 -26.61 26.63 -13.63
N VAL A 5 -25.79 27.39 -12.93
CA VAL A 5 -24.49 26.95 -12.38
C VAL A 5 -24.66 26.03 -11.16
N GLY A 6 -25.69 26.23 -10.35
CA GLY A 6 -25.98 25.36 -9.20
C GLY A 6 -26.53 23.99 -9.58
N SER A 7 -27.30 23.91 -10.67
CA SER A 7 -27.85 22.65 -11.17
C SER A 7 -26.78 21.74 -11.76
N GLU A 8 -25.81 22.30 -12.51
CA GLU A 8 -24.70 21.52 -13.07
C GLU A 8 -23.78 20.94 -11.98
N MET A 9 -23.55 21.69 -10.91
CA MET A 9 -22.72 21.23 -9.78
C MET A 9 -23.42 20.14 -8.98
N CYS A 10 -24.73 20.24 -8.79
CA CYS A 10 -25.56 19.24 -8.09
C CYS A 10 -25.68 17.93 -8.92
N ILE A 11 -25.87 18.05 -10.24
CA ILE A 11 -25.95 16.91 -11.16
C ILE A 11 -24.58 16.21 -11.24
N ARG A 12 -23.49 16.96 -11.30
CA ARG A 12 -22.13 16.42 -11.35
C ARG A 12 -21.74 15.69 -10.05
N GLY A 13 -22.21 16.18 -8.90
CA GLY A 13 -22.07 15.50 -7.60
C GLY A 13 -22.87 14.20 -7.57
N SER A 14 -24.15 14.24 -7.97
CA SER A 14 -25.04 13.08 -7.99
C SER A 14 -24.55 12.00 -8.96
N ILE A 15 -24.09 12.38 -10.15
CA ILE A 15 -23.51 11.44 -11.13
C ILE A 15 -22.24 10.79 -10.58
N LYS A 16 -21.35 11.54 -9.92
CA LYS A 16 -20.16 10.97 -9.28
C LYS A 16 -20.52 9.96 -8.21
N THR A 17 -21.51 10.27 -7.37
CA THR A 17 -21.98 9.37 -6.31
C THR A 17 -22.61 8.11 -6.90
N LEU A 18 -23.38 8.23 -7.97
CA LEU A 18 -24.02 7.12 -8.67
C LEU A 18 -23.00 6.22 -9.38
N VAL A 19 -21.99 6.80 -10.00
CA VAL A 19 -20.87 6.08 -10.61
C VAL A 19 -20.04 5.37 -9.54
N LEU A 20 -19.81 6.00 -8.38
CA LEU A 20 -19.12 5.40 -7.25
C LEU A 20 -19.92 4.21 -6.69
N MET A 21 -21.22 4.39 -6.48
CA MET A 21 -22.11 3.34 -5.97
C MET A 21 -22.20 2.16 -6.94
N ASN A 22 -22.23 2.42 -8.24
CA ASN A 22 -22.23 1.38 -9.27
C ASN A 22 -20.87 0.66 -9.38
N ARG A 23 -19.76 1.34 -9.06
CA ARG A 23 -18.45 0.72 -8.93
C ARG A 23 -18.38 -0.17 -7.70
N ILE A 24 -18.86 0.30 -6.54
CA ILE A 24 -18.86 -0.46 -5.28
C ILE A 24 -19.73 -1.72 -5.40
N LEU A 25 -20.91 -1.62 -6.04
CA LEU A 25 -21.79 -2.75 -6.30
C LEU A 25 -21.23 -3.79 -7.29
N LYS A 26 -20.22 -3.40 -8.08
CA LYS A 26 -19.55 -4.29 -9.03
C LYS A 26 -18.39 -5.07 -8.39
N TYR A 27 -17.97 -4.70 -7.18
CA TYR A 27 -17.01 -5.49 -6.41
C TYR A 27 -17.72 -6.70 -5.79
N ASP A 28 -17.01 -7.81 -5.73
CA ASP A 28 -17.49 -9.01 -5.09
C ASP A 28 -17.76 -8.74 -3.60
N LEU A 29 -19.06 -8.66 -3.26
CA LEU A 29 -19.52 -8.39 -1.90
C LEU A 29 -18.97 -9.42 -0.90
N ILE A 30 -18.76 -10.65 -1.37
CA ILE A 30 -18.22 -11.75 -0.57
C ILE A 30 -16.78 -11.43 -0.17
N SER A 31 -15.94 -10.99 -1.10
CA SER A 31 -14.56 -10.60 -0.83
C SER A 31 -14.46 -9.41 0.12
N LEU A 32 -15.34 -8.41 -0.05
CA LEU A 32 -15.39 -7.25 0.83
C LEU A 32 -15.79 -7.65 2.26
N LEU A 33 -16.77 -8.52 2.39
CA LEU A 33 -17.25 -9.01 3.68
C LEU A 33 -16.19 -9.87 4.37
N ALA A 34 -15.52 -10.76 3.62
CA ALA A 34 -14.41 -11.57 4.13
C ALA A 34 -13.25 -10.69 4.63
N TYR A 35 -12.88 -9.66 3.85
CA TYR A 35 -11.85 -8.70 4.26
C TYR A 35 -12.23 -7.96 5.54
N THR A 36 -13.47 -7.47 5.65
CA THR A 36 -13.96 -6.79 6.84
C THR A 36 -13.93 -7.69 8.07
N CYS A 37 -14.35 -8.94 7.93
CA CYS A 37 -14.28 -9.94 9.01
C CYS A 37 -12.83 -10.17 9.45
N LEU A 38 -11.88 -10.29 8.52
CA LEU A 38 -10.46 -10.47 8.84
C LEU A 38 -9.88 -9.25 9.59
N VAL A 39 -10.27 -8.03 9.20
CA VAL A 39 -9.84 -6.80 9.89
C VAL A 39 -10.37 -6.78 11.31
N ILE A 40 -11.66 -7.07 11.53
CA ILE A 40 -12.27 -7.11 12.86
C ILE A 40 -11.58 -8.18 13.73
N PHE A 41 -11.37 -9.37 13.19
CA PHE A 41 -10.68 -10.46 13.88
C PHE A 41 -9.22 -10.07 14.24
N GLY A 42 -8.51 -9.39 13.34
CA GLY A 42 -7.17 -8.89 13.60
C GLY A 42 -7.12 -7.89 14.75
N ILE A 43 -8.06 -6.94 14.80
CA ILE A 43 -8.17 -5.96 15.90
C ILE A 43 -8.47 -6.67 17.22
N ALA A 44 -9.42 -7.62 17.22
CA ALA A 44 -9.78 -8.39 18.42
C ALA A 44 -8.59 -9.19 18.97
N ASN A 45 -7.78 -9.77 18.08
CA ASN A 45 -6.58 -10.53 18.44
C ASN A 45 -5.52 -9.63 19.07
N VAL A 46 -5.23 -8.47 18.50
CA VAL A 46 -4.29 -7.50 19.08
C VAL A 46 -4.81 -6.97 20.41
N TYR A 47 -6.09 -6.69 20.53
CA TYR A 47 -6.71 -6.30 21.78
C TYR A 47 -6.51 -7.36 22.86
N SER A 48 -6.81 -8.62 22.55
CA SER A 48 -6.67 -9.74 23.49
C SER A 48 -5.22 -9.95 23.93
N SER A 49 -4.25 -9.82 23.03
CA SER A 49 -2.82 -10.02 23.35
C SER A 49 -2.20 -8.85 24.11
N SER A 50 -2.78 -7.64 23.97
CA SER A 50 -2.28 -6.41 24.62
C SER A 50 -3.02 -6.06 25.89
N TYR A 51 -4.00 -6.86 26.31
CA TYR A 51 -4.80 -6.59 27.50
C TYR A 51 -3.94 -6.75 28.76
N THR A 52 -3.79 -5.65 29.48
CA THR A 52 -3.13 -5.59 30.79
C THR A 52 -4.08 -4.90 31.78
N GLU A 53 -4.02 -5.21 33.06
CA GLU A 53 -4.90 -4.65 34.09
C GLU A 53 -4.85 -3.10 34.22
N SER A 54 -3.80 -2.49 33.65
CA SER A 54 -3.64 -1.01 33.57
C SER A 54 -4.27 -0.38 32.33
N PHE A 55 -5.14 -1.08 31.61
CA PHE A 55 -5.75 -0.61 30.35
C PHE A 55 -6.77 0.51 30.67
N THR A 56 -6.39 1.77 30.43
CA THR A 56 -7.20 2.93 30.77
C THR A 56 -8.22 3.30 29.69
N SER A 57 -7.89 3.12 28.40
CA SER A 57 -8.84 3.34 27.30
C SER A 57 -8.40 2.69 25.99
N ILE A 58 -9.37 2.26 25.18
CA ILE A 58 -9.15 1.65 23.84
C ILE A 58 -8.59 2.69 22.85
N PHE A 59 -8.86 3.97 23.06
CA PHE A 59 -8.44 5.07 22.19
C PHE A 59 -7.13 5.74 22.60
N ASP A 60 -6.43 5.18 23.59
CA ASP A 60 -5.15 5.72 24.01
C ASP A 60 -4.08 5.46 22.95
N ASN A 61 -3.50 6.55 22.43
CA ASN A 61 -2.50 6.57 21.38
C ASN A 61 -1.17 5.90 21.79
N SER A 62 -0.98 5.67 23.08
CA SER A 62 0.18 4.95 23.62
C SER A 62 0.06 3.44 23.45
N THR A 63 -1.17 2.91 23.35
CA THR A 63 -1.45 1.48 23.23
C THR A 63 -1.30 0.95 21.81
N LEU A 64 -1.00 -0.34 21.65
CA LEU A 64 -0.91 -0.99 20.33
C LEU A 64 -2.25 -0.94 19.61
N VAL A 65 -3.35 -1.13 20.33
CA VAL A 65 -4.72 -1.07 19.78
C VAL A 65 -5.07 0.33 19.29
N GLY A 66 -4.76 1.38 20.05
CA GLY A 66 -5.01 2.77 19.66
C GLY A 66 -4.27 3.13 18.38
N LYS A 67 -3.00 2.75 18.25
CA LYS A 67 -2.22 2.92 17.02
C LYS A 67 -2.85 2.19 15.84
N GLN A 68 -3.30 0.96 16.05
CA GLN A 68 -3.95 0.16 15.00
C GLN A 68 -5.25 0.80 14.50
N LEU A 69 -6.07 1.38 15.40
CA LEU A 69 -7.29 2.08 15.02
C LEU A 69 -7.00 3.35 14.21
N ILE A 70 -5.95 4.09 14.55
CA ILE A 70 -5.52 5.25 13.76
C ILE A 70 -5.08 4.83 12.36
N PHE A 71 -4.26 3.79 12.25
CA PHE A 71 -3.83 3.28 10.94
C PHE A 71 -5.01 2.74 10.13
N LEU A 72 -6.00 2.12 10.77
CA LEU A 72 -7.24 1.72 10.11
C LEU A 72 -7.99 2.93 9.53
N GLY A 73 -8.12 4.01 10.30
CA GLY A 73 -8.74 5.26 9.85
C GLY A 73 -8.02 5.85 8.64
N ILE A 74 -6.68 5.90 8.67
CA ILE A 74 -5.85 6.37 7.55
C ILE A 74 -6.04 5.47 6.33
N SER A 75 -6.07 4.14 6.53
CA SER A 75 -6.26 3.16 5.46
C SER A 75 -7.62 3.33 4.78
N VAL A 76 -8.70 3.48 5.54
CA VAL A 76 -10.06 3.71 5.00
C VAL A 76 -10.12 5.04 4.25
N SER A 77 -9.51 6.10 4.78
CA SER A 77 -9.43 7.40 4.11
C SER A 77 -8.68 7.30 2.78
N SER A 78 -7.56 6.58 2.77
CA SER A 78 -6.77 6.32 1.55
C SER A 78 -7.56 5.51 0.52
N LEU A 79 -8.33 4.50 0.96
CA LEU A 79 -9.20 3.72 0.09
C LEU A 79 -10.23 4.61 -0.61
N ILE A 80 -10.89 5.50 0.16
CA ILE A 80 -11.84 6.46 -0.38
C ILE A 80 -11.19 7.37 -1.42
N LEU A 81 -10.01 7.93 -1.13
CA LEU A 81 -9.26 8.76 -2.07
C LEU A 81 -8.92 8.02 -3.37
N ILE A 82 -8.48 6.76 -3.27
CA ILE A 82 -8.17 5.93 -4.44
C ILE A 82 -9.41 5.68 -5.29
N LEU A 83 -10.58 5.44 -4.69
CA LEU A 83 -11.84 5.23 -5.41
C LEU A 83 -12.27 6.46 -6.22
N PHE A 84 -11.96 7.68 -5.75
CA PHE A 84 -12.22 8.92 -6.47
C PHE A 84 -11.17 9.25 -7.53
N THR A 85 -10.00 8.62 -7.47
CA THR A 85 -8.89 8.88 -8.37
C THR A 85 -9.07 8.14 -9.70
N ASN A 86 -8.75 8.80 -10.80
CA ASN A 86 -8.87 8.21 -12.13
C ASN A 86 -7.71 7.22 -12.38
N TYR A 87 -8.00 6.06 -13.00
CA TYR A 87 -6.97 5.06 -13.31
C TYR A 87 -5.81 5.62 -14.16
N LYS A 88 -6.07 6.60 -15.04
CA LYS A 88 -5.06 7.29 -15.86
C LYS A 88 -3.98 7.97 -15.02
N PHE A 89 -4.34 8.44 -13.82
CA PHE A 89 -3.38 9.03 -12.90
C PHE A 89 -2.35 7.99 -12.44
N PHE A 90 -2.82 6.82 -12.03
CA PHE A 90 -1.93 5.72 -11.61
C PHE A 90 -1.05 5.24 -12.76
N ASP A 91 -1.60 5.15 -13.97
CA ASP A 91 -0.87 4.77 -15.16
C ASP A 91 0.28 5.73 -15.47
N ASN A 92 0.04 7.03 -15.37
CA ASN A 92 1.08 8.05 -15.59
C ASN A 92 2.20 8.01 -14.54
N ILE A 93 1.85 7.78 -13.27
CA ILE A 93 2.79 7.83 -12.15
C ILE A 93 3.52 6.51 -11.94
N ALA A 94 2.98 5.38 -12.40
CA ALA A 94 3.51 4.05 -12.14
C ALA A 94 5.01 3.91 -12.44
N SER A 95 5.48 4.45 -13.57
CA SER A 95 6.90 4.40 -13.93
C SER A 95 7.77 5.19 -12.95
N SER A 96 7.35 6.41 -12.62
CA SER A 96 8.10 7.28 -11.68
C SER A 96 8.14 6.68 -10.30
N PHE A 97 7.06 6.09 -9.83
CA PHE A 97 6.99 5.43 -8.53
C PHE A 97 7.86 4.17 -8.46
N TYR A 98 7.94 3.41 -9.54
CA TYR A 98 8.83 2.25 -9.60
C TYR A 98 10.30 2.67 -9.45
N PHE A 99 10.77 3.64 -10.23
CA PHE A 99 12.14 4.13 -10.11
C PHE A 99 12.41 4.77 -8.74
N LEU A 100 11.46 5.54 -8.20
CA LEU A 100 11.57 6.10 -6.85
C LEU A 100 11.70 5.00 -5.80
N SER A 101 10.92 3.92 -5.91
CA SER A 101 11.00 2.79 -4.98
C SER A 101 12.36 2.09 -5.04
N LEU A 102 12.99 1.96 -6.22
CA LEU A 102 14.33 1.41 -6.34
C LEU A 102 15.37 2.32 -5.68
N ILE A 103 15.26 3.64 -5.85
CA ILE A 103 16.14 4.60 -5.17
C ILE A 103 15.98 4.49 -3.65
N LEU A 104 14.75 4.38 -3.14
CA LEU A 104 14.48 4.17 -1.71
C LEU A 104 15.07 2.85 -1.21
N LEU A 105 14.98 1.79 -1.98
CA LEU A 105 15.61 0.51 -1.63
C LEU A 105 17.16 0.66 -1.57
N VAL A 106 17.77 1.29 -2.54
CA VAL A 106 19.23 1.53 -2.53
C VAL A 106 19.63 2.41 -1.34
N SER A 107 18.84 3.42 -1.00
CA SER A 107 19.14 4.31 0.13
C SER A 107 19.12 3.62 1.50
N LEU A 108 18.46 2.46 1.62
CA LEU A 108 18.49 1.65 2.85
C LEU A 108 19.89 1.15 3.21
N PHE A 109 20.78 0.92 2.23
CA PHE A 109 22.17 0.53 2.52
C PHE A 109 22.91 1.59 3.35
N PHE A 110 22.56 2.86 3.14
CA PHE A 110 23.24 3.99 3.78
C PHE A 110 22.49 4.52 5.00
N LEU A 111 21.18 4.47 5.00
CA LEU A 111 20.32 5.15 5.98
C LEU A 111 19.41 4.19 6.75
N GLY A 112 19.48 2.88 6.45
CA GLY A 112 18.64 1.88 7.09
C GLY A 112 18.97 1.72 8.57
N VAL A 113 17.94 1.65 9.40
CA VAL A 113 18.03 1.34 10.83
C VAL A 113 17.71 -0.12 11.04
N GLU A 114 18.53 -0.77 11.85
CA GLU A 114 18.36 -2.17 12.20
C GLU A 114 17.21 -2.34 13.19
N ARG A 115 16.25 -3.19 12.85
CA ARG A 115 15.14 -3.55 13.71
C ARG A 115 14.78 -5.02 13.48
N GLY A 116 14.93 -5.82 14.55
CA GLY A 116 14.65 -7.27 14.46
C GLY A 116 15.65 -8.03 13.59
N GLY A 117 16.91 -7.59 13.52
CA GLY A 117 17.97 -8.27 12.77
C GLY A 117 18.04 -7.96 11.29
N ALA A 118 17.36 -6.90 10.81
CA ALA A 118 17.45 -6.45 9.42
C ALA A 118 17.43 -4.92 9.31
N LYS A 119 18.34 -4.36 8.50
CA LYS A 119 18.42 -2.91 8.20
C LYS A 119 17.36 -2.52 7.17
N SER A 120 16.07 -2.70 7.48
CA SER A 120 14.98 -2.55 6.52
C SER A 120 14.01 -1.41 6.84
N TRP A 121 14.31 -0.59 7.85
CA TRP A 121 13.41 0.44 8.32
C TRP A 121 14.01 1.84 8.23
N PHE A 122 13.19 2.82 7.80
CA PHE A 122 13.45 4.23 8.03
C PHE A 122 12.65 4.68 9.26
N ILE A 123 13.34 5.30 10.21
CA ILE A 123 12.73 5.90 11.39
C ILE A 123 12.62 7.40 11.16
N LEU A 124 11.40 7.90 10.96
CA LEU A 124 11.07 9.30 10.78
C LEU A 124 10.31 9.80 12.01
N GLY A 125 11.03 9.98 13.12
CA GLY A 125 10.43 10.34 14.41
C GLY A 125 9.51 9.24 14.95
N PRO A 126 8.19 9.50 15.18
CA PRO A 126 7.27 8.50 15.70
C PRO A 126 6.81 7.47 14.68
N ILE A 127 7.11 7.69 13.39
CA ILE A 127 6.66 6.85 12.28
C ILE A 127 7.84 6.02 11.77
N SER A 128 7.65 4.70 11.68
CA SER A 128 8.56 3.78 11.02
C SER A 128 8.01 3.41 9.64
N PHE A 129 8.82 3.62 8.60
CA PHE A 129 8.46 3.32 7.21
C PHE A 129 9.36 2.21 6.69
N GLN A 130 8.75 1.20 6.05
CA GLN A 130 9.46 0.11 5.43
C GLN A 130 9.40 0.25 3.91
N PRO A 131 10.50 0.63 3.23
CA PRO A 131 10.51 0.84 1.78
C PRO A 131 10.13 -0.39 0.95
N SER A 132 10.37 -1.59 1.46
CA SER A 132 10.00 -2.83 0.77
C SER A 132 8.49 -2.99 0.57
N GLU A 133 7.66 -2.52 1.52
CA GLU A 133 6.20 -2.53 1.37
C GLU A 133 5.74 -1.59 0.26
N PHE A 134 6.35 -0.40 0.21
CA PHE A 134 6.10 0.56 -0.86
C PHE A 134 6.57 0.02 -2.22
N ALA A 135 7.74 -0.62 -2.28
CA ALA A 135 8.29 -1.19 -3.50
C ALA A 135 7.39 -2.30 -4.08
N LYS A 136 6.78 -3.14 -3.25
CA LYS A 136 5.81 -4.15 -3.70
C LYS A 136 4.64 -3.52 -4.47
N LEU A 137 4.07 -2.46 -3.92
CA LEU A 137 2.95 -1.75 -4.55
C LEU A 137 3.38 -1.07 -5.87
N CYS A 138 4.52 -0.41 -5.88
CA CYS A 138 5.05 0.25 -7.07
C CYS A 138 5.40 -0.75 -8.17
N THR A 139 5.94 -1.91 -7.82
CA THR A 139 6.24 -2.98 -8.77
C THR A 139 4.96 -3.54 -9.39
N ALA A 140 3.92 -3.77 -8.59
CA ALA A 140 2.63 -4.24 -9.09
C ALA A 140 1.99 -3.23 -10.06
N LEU A 141 2.01 -1.93 -9.73
CA LEU A 141 1.50 -0.86 -10.59
C LEU A 141 2.28 -0.76 -11.89
N PHE A 142 3.61 -0.81 -11.84
CA PHE A 142 4.44 -0.72 -13.02
C PHE A 142 4.29 -1.94 -13.92
N LEU A 143 4.19 -3.13 -13.33
CA LEU A 143 3.93 -4.37 -14.06
C LEU A 143 2.56 -4.34 -14.76
N ALA A 144 1.52 -3.87 -14.08
CA ALA A 144 0.19 -3.73 -14.65
C ALA A 144 0.20 -2.76 -15.85
N LYS A 145 0.90 -1.63 -15.72
CA LYS A 145 1.11 -0.68 -16.81
C LYS A 145 1.84 -1.32 -17.98
N PHE A 146 2.95 -2.01 -17.71
CA PHE A 146 3.76 -2.66 -18.74
C PHE A 146 2.94 -3.68 -19.53
N LEU A 147 2.15 -4.50 -18.84
CA LEU A 147 1.28 -5.50 -19.48
C LEU A 147 0.11 -4.88 -20.25
N SER A 148 -0.35 -3.69 -19.86
CA SER A 148 -1.47 -3.00 -20.50
C SER A 148 -1.07 -2.23 -21.77
N ILE A 149 0.09 -1.56 -21.77
CA ILE A 149 0.51 -0.66 -22.87
C ILE A 149 1.17 -1.44 -24.02
N ILE A 150 2.02 -2.37 -23.66
CA ILE A 150 2.64 -3.25 -24.65
C ILE A 150 1.63 -4.37 -24.80
N GLN A 151 0.96 -4.51 -25.93
CA GLN A 151 0.25 -5.74 -26.29
C GLN A 151 1.26 -6.90 -26.17
N THR A 152 1.57 -7.24 -24.94
CA THR A 152 2.65 -8.12 -24.54
C THR A 152 2.28 -9.48 -25.10
N ASP A 153 2.92 -9.81 -26.17
CA ASP A 153 2.80 -11.14 -26.73
C ASP A 153 3.66 -12.04 -25.83
N LEU A 154 3.02 -12.62 -24.80
CA LEU A 154 3.68 -13.54 -23.86
C LEU A 154 4.31 -14.75 -24.57
N ASN A 155 4.13 -14.89 -25.88
CA ASN A 155 4.85 -15.83 -26.70
C ASN A 155 6.28 -15.37 -27.05
N LYS A 156 6.59 -14.08 -26.86
CA LYS A 156 7.95 -13.55 -27.10
C LYS A 156 8.79 -13.67 -25.83
N ILE A 157 9.83 -14.47 -25.89
CA ILE A 157 10.76 -14.68 -24.78
C ILE A 157 11.36 -13.40 -24.23
N ARG A 158 11.53 -12.38 -25.07
CA ARG A 158 12.02 -11.05 -24.69
C ARG A 158 11.09 -10.37 -23.69
N ASP A 159 9.78 -10.41 -23.92
CA ASP A 159 8.79 -9.74 -23.08
C ASP A 159 8.67 -10.46 -21.73
N ILE A 160 8.78 -11.78 -21.74
CA ILE A 160 8.87 -12.59 -20.51
C ILE A 160 10.10 -12.19 -19.67
N ILE A 161 11.27 -12.06 -20.30
CA ILE A 161 12.50 -11.67 -19.60
C ILE A 161 12.36 -10.29 -18.96
N ILE A 162 11.74 -9.32 -19.66
CA ILE A 162 11.51 -7.98 -19.11
C ILE A 162 10.57 -8.03 -17.90
N VAL A 163 9.48 -8.79 -17.96
CA VAL A 163 8.55 -8.98 -16.83
C VAL A 163 9.27 -9.59 -15.62
N ILE A 164 10.07 -10.62 -15.87
CA ILE A 164 10.87 -11.24 -14.81
C ILE A 164 11.86 -10.24 -14.22
N ALA A 165 12.54 -9.43 -15.03
CA ALA A 165 13.48 -8.43 -14.58
C ALA A 165 12.81 -7.35 -13.70
N ILE A 166 11.62 -6.87 -14.09
CA ILE A 166 10.84 -5.89 -13.30
C ILE A 166 10.55 -6.42 -11.89
N ILE A 167 10.27 -7.72 -11.77
CA ILE A 167 9.96 -8.35 -10.47
C ILE A 167 11.25 -8.67 -9.70
N LEU A 168 12.27 -9.20 -10.36
CA LEU A 168 13.50 -9.67 -9.70
C LEU A 168 14.34 -8.53 -9.14
N VAL A 169 14.39 -7.38 -9.80
CA VAL A 169 15.24 -6.25 -9.35
C VAL A 169 14.90 -5.82 -7.92
N PRO A 170 13.65 -5.49 -7.55
CA PRO A 170 13.33 -5.15 -6.15
C PRO A 170 13.57 -6.33 -5.18
N ILE A 171 13.33 -7.57 -5.61
CA ILE A 171 13.53 -8.75 -4.77
C ILE A 171 15.01 -8.91 -4.42
N ILE A 172 15.90 -8.76 -5.40
CA ILE A 172 17.35 -8.86 -5.19
C ILE A 172 17.81 -7.81 -4.16
N PHE A 173 17.35 -6.56 -4.30
CA PHE A 173 17.66 -5.53 -3.31
C PHE A 173 17.14 -5.92 -1.92
N CYS A 174 15.93 -6.44 -1.79
CA CYS A 174 15.38 -6.87 -0.51
C CYS A 174 16.18 -8.04 0.11
N LEU A 175 16.63 -8.99 -0.70
CA LEU A 175 17.44 -10.13 -0.22
C LEU A 175 18.82 -9.69 0.26
N LEU A 176 19.45 -8.73 -0.42
CA LEU A 176 20.77 -8.21 -0.02
C LEU A 176 20.74 -7.62 1.39
N TYR A 177 19.68 -6.88 1.79
CA TYR A 177 19.59 -6.36 3.16
C TYR A 177 19.43 -7.47 4.20
N THR A 178 18.77 -8.56 3.84
CA THR A 178 18.55 -9.68 4.77
C THR A 178 19.84 -10.47 4.97
N SER A 179 20.68 -10.60 3.93
CA SER A 179 21.96 -11.29 4.03
C SER A 179 23.01 -10.49 4.80
N ASP A 180 23.13 -9.18 4.58
CA ASP A 180 24.07 -8.31 5.30
C ASP A 180 23.79 -8.30 6.79
N ALA A 181 22.49 -8.30 7.19
CA ALA A 181 22.08 -8.39 8.57
C ALA A 181 22.42 -9.74 9.22
N ALA A 182 22.37 -10.82 8.46
CA ALA A 182 22.72 -12.15 8.96
C ALA A 182 24.23 -12.32 9.21
N ASP A 183 25.06 -11.65 8.41
CA ASP A 183 26.52 -11.68 8.55
C ASP A 183 27.00 -10.82 9.73
N GLU A 184 26.34 -9.68 10.00
CA GLU A 184 26.65 -8.80 11.15
C GLU A 184 26.30 -9.45 12.50
N LEU A 185 25.29 -10.32 12.54
CA LEU A 185 24.94 -11.11 13.74
C LEU A 185 25.91 -12.28 13.99
N ARG A 186 26.77 -12.61 13.03
CA ARG A 186 27.68 -13.74 13.09
C ARG A 186 29.11 -13.35 13.44
N SER A 187 29.42 -12.05 13.39
CA SER A 187 30.72 -11.45 13.78
C SER A 187 30.69 -10.96 15.25
#